data_3bb5e3b2d0306d35ec7583e69ede20de
#
_entry.id   3bb5e3b2d0306d35ec7583e69ede20de
#
_cell.length_a   1.000
_cell.length_b   1.000
_cell.length_c   1.000
_cell.angle_alpha   90.00
_cell.angle_beta   90.00
_cell.angle_gamma   90.00
#
_symmetry.space_group_name_H-M   'P 1'
#
loop_
_entity.id
_entity.type
_entity.pdbx_description
1 polymer ?
#
loop_
_entity_poly.entity_id
_entity_poly.type
_entity_poly.pdbx_seq_one_letter_code
_entity_poly.pdbx_strand_id
1 'polypeptide(L)'
;MTNRELLDSGISGLKEAGIEDAETDARILFEYITGLDRSALLLHGGDEISEEHISPGHAGNIGKAAEYDGKGMADDGKAGPYGGKGMSDDEKDGAGSGKGGQSVKEIYDSLIAERAGHRPVQYITGMADFMGLRFRVNENVLIPRFDTEFLVEEMMREVGDGSAVLDMCTGSGCILLSLMRYKNGIKGTGADISRAALETAEENEKLIFGPAAAESPDAAGMDPADGSGFYAHEKAEWILSDMFEGITGRYDYIVCNPPYIRSDEIGTLMPEVRDHEPHRALDGDADGLKYYRIIAKEAGKYLRKYGKLFLETGYDEGKEVSALLEESGFSDIQVLKDYSGNDRVVIAVKTAE
;
A
#
# COMPACT_ATOMS: atom_id res chain seq x y z
N MET A 1 -9.05 -26.05 -23.11
CA MET A 1 -8.29 -25.94 -21.83
C MET A 1 -9.28 -25.66 -20.74
N THR A 2 -9.23 -26.37 -19.65
CA THR A 2 -10.09 -26.15 -18.49
C THR A 2 -9.51 -25.08 -17.58
N ASN A 3 -10.35 -24.53 -16.68
CA ASN A 3 -9.92 -23.58 -15.65
C ASN A 3 -8.78 -24.16 -14.79
N ARG A 4 -8.87 -25.45 -14.43
CA ARG A 4 -7.84 -26.15 -13.65
C ARG A 4 -6.51 -26.24 -14.42
N GLU A 5 -6.57 -26.65 -15.69
CA GLU A 5 -5.37 -26.77 -16.54
C GLU A 5 -4.67 -25.42 -16.71
N LEU A 6 -5.43 -24.32 -16.82
CA LEU A 6 -4.85 -22.97 -16.91
C LEU A 6 -4.13 -22.60 -15.62
N LEU A 7 -4.78 -22.76 -14.45
CA LEU A 7 -4.16 -22.49 -13.16
C LEU A 7 -2.89 -23.34 -12.95
N ASP A 8 -2.97 -24.65 -13.22
CA ASP A 8 -1.83 -25.57 -13.04
C ASP A 8 -0.65 -25.17 -13.94
N SER A 9 -0.92 -24.65 -15.15
CA SER A 9 0.15 -24.14 -16.03
C SER A 9 0.86 -22.91 -15.43
N GLY A 10 0.11 -22.00 -14.83
CA GLY A 10 0.69 -20.83 -14.15
C GLY A 10 1.52 -21.21 -12.94
N ILE A 11 1.01 -22.13 -12.09
CA ILE A 11 1.75 -22.65 -10.94
C ILE A 11 3.09 -23.27 -11.39
N SER A 12 3.06 -24.06 -12.45
CA SER A 12 4.28 -24.69 -12.99
C SER A 12 5.27 -23.64 -13.48
N GLY A 13 4.80 -22.63 -14.22
CA GLY A 13 5.65 -21.56 -14.74
C GLY A 13 6.31 -20.74 -13.63
N LEU A 14 5.58 -20.40 -12.56
CA LEU A 14 6.14 -19.67 -11.42
C LEU A 14 7.11 -20.53 -10.59
N LYS A 15 6.84 -21.83 -10.41
CA LYS A 15 7.78 -22.76 -9.76
C LYS A 15 9.09 -22.90 -10.54
N GLU A 16 9.02 -23.00 -11.87
CA GLU A 16 10.20 -23.05 -12.75
C GLU A 16 11.02 -21.75 -12.68
N ALA A 17 10.36 -20.61 -12.48
CA ALA A 17 11.00 -19.30 -12.28
C ALA A 17 11.57 -19.12 -10.86
N GLY A 18 11.35 -20.04 -9.93
CA GLY A 18 11.85 -19.98 -8.58
C GLY A 18 11.04 -19.05 -7.65
N ILE A 19 9.77 -18.75 -8.00
CA ILE A 19 8.88 -17.98 -7.14
C ILE A 19 8.48 -18.85 -5.94
N GLU A 20 8.72 -18.34 -4.73
CA GLU A 20 8.50 -19.08 -3.48
C GLU A 20 7.01 -19.38 -3.26
N ASP A 21 6.14 -18.36 -3.43
CA ASP A 21 4.69 -18.46 -3.25
C ASP A 21 3.92 -18.76 -4.54
N ALA A 22 4.53 -19.55 -5.46
CA ALA A 22 4.03 -19.82 -6.81
C ALA A 22 2.55 -20.24 -6.87
N GLU A 23 2.08 -21.08 -5.92
CA GLU A 23 0.68 -21.54 -5.89
C GLU A 23 -0.29 -20.43 -5.50
N THR A 24 0.11 -19.58 -4.55
CA THR A 24 -0.68 -18.45 -4.09
C THR A 24 -0.76 -17.38 -5.16
N ASP A 25 0.38 -17.01 -5.74
CA ASP A 25 0.45 -15.96 -6.75
C ASP A 25 -0.26 -16.33 -8.04
N ALA A 26 -0.07 -17.55 -8.53
CA ALA A 26 -0.78 -18.04 -9.70
C ALA A 26 -2.30 -18.03 -9.50
N ARG A 27 -2.78 -18.38 -8.28
CA ARG A 27 -4.20 -18.35 -7.95
C ARG A 27 -4.74 -16.91 -7.88
N ILE A 28 -4.01 -15.98 -7.26
CA ILE A 28 -4.40 -14.57 -7.20
C ILE A 28 -4.54 -14.01 -8.63
N LEU A 29 -3.58 -14.29 -9.51
CA LEU A 29 -3.63 -13.85 -10.90
C LEU A 29 -4.75 -14.51 -11.68
N PHE A 30 -5.03 -15.79 -11.41
CA PHE A 30 -6.16 -16.51 -12.02
C PHE A 30 -7.51 -15.91 -11.60
N GLU A 31 -7.71 -15.72 -10.29
CA GLU A 31 -8.92 -15.09 -9.74
C GLU A 31 -9.09 -13.66 -10.27
N TYR A 32 -8.00 -12.93 -10.37
CA TYR A 32 -7.98 -11.55 -10.86
C TYR A 32 -8.53 -11.43 -12.29
N ILE A 33 -8.26 -12.38 -13.19
CA ILE A 33 -8.73 -12.33 -14.59
C ILE A 33 -10.07 -13.03 -14.81
N THR A 34 -10.35 -14.11 -14.06
CA THR A 34 -11.54 -14.94 -14.26
C THR A 34 -12.70 -14.58 -13.33
N GLY A 35 -12.42 -13.93 -12.19
CA GLY A 35 -13.38 -13.72 -11.11
C GLY A 35 -13.75 -15.00 -10.36
N LEU A 36 -13.10 -16.14 -10.65
CA LEU A 36 -13.36 -17.42 -9.99
C LEU A 36 -12.49 -17.56 -8.74
N ASP A 37 -13.09 -17.36 -7.59
CA ASP A 37 -12.45 -17.60 -6.30
C ASP A 37 -12.16 -19.10 -6.06
N ARG A 38 -11.53 -19.41 -4.93
CA ARG A 38 -11.18 -20.78 -4.55
C ARG A 38 -12.40 -21.71 -4.52
N SER A 39 -13.55 -21.21 -4.06
CA SER A 39 -14.79 -22.01 -3.94
C SER A 39 -15.40 -22.28 -5.30
N ALA A 40 -15.46 -21.24 -6.14
CA ALA A 40 -15.91 -21.36 -7.53
C ALA A 40 -15.01 -22.30 -8.35
N LEU A 41 -13.69 -22.26 -8.16
CA LEU A 41 -12.75 -23.14 -8.82
C LEU A 41 -12.93 -24.62 -8.42
N LEU A 42 -13.37 -24.91 -7.19
CA LEU A 42 -13.72 -26.28 -6.78
C LEU A 42 -14.94 -26.83 -7.56
N LEU A 43 -15.89 -25.97 -7.89
CA LEU A 43 -17.09 -26.33 -8.61
C LEU A 43 -16.88 -26.34 -10.14
N HIS A 44 -16.16 -25.38 -10.67
CA HIS A 44 -16.02 -25.08 -12.09
C HIS A 44 -14.62 -25.32 -12.66
N GLY A 45 -13.71 -25.94 -11.88
CA GLY A 45 -12.34 -26.21 -12.33
C GLY A 45 -12.23 -27.15 -13.55
N GLY A 46 -13.24 -28.02 -13.74
CA GLY A 46 -13.33 -28.91 -14.91
C GLY A 46 -13.97 -28.26 -16.14
N ASP A 47 -14.56 -27.07 -16.01
CA ASP A 47 -15.23 -26.39 -17.11
C ASP A 47 -14.20 -25.76 -18.05
N GLU A 48 -14.55 -25.61 -19.32
CA GLU A 48 -13.74 -24.90 -20.30
C GLU A 48 -13.71 -23.40 -19.96
N ILE A 49 -12.57 -22.77 -20.24
CA ILE A 49 -12.38 -21.34 -19.99
C ILE A 49 -13.38 -20.53 -20.80
N SER A 50 -14.17 -19.69 -20.13
CA SER A 50 -15.09 -18.77 -20.79
C SER A 50 -14.36 -17.49 -21.20
N GLU A 51 -14.39 -17.16 -22.48
CA GLU A 51 -13.86 -15.88 -22.99
C GLU A 51 -14.73 -14.68 -22.59
N GLU A 52 -15.91 -14.91 -22.01
CA GLU A 52 -16.84 -13.86 -21.55
C GLU A 52 -16.47 -13.30 -20.14
N HIS A 53 -15.55 -13.93 -19.42
CA HIS A 53 -15.22 -13.59 -18.03
C HIS A 53 -13.91 -12.82 -17.89
N ILE A 54 -13.66 -11.84 -18.73
CA ILE A 54 -12.63 -10.85 -18.46
C ILE A 54 -13.24 -9.84 -17.49
N SER A 55 -12.82 -9.89 -16.23
CA SER A 55 -13.30 -8.99 -15.18
C SER A 55 -13.23 -7.52 -15.61
N PRO A 56 -14.28 -6.68 -15.43
CA PRO A 56 -14.31 -5.30 -15.91
C PRO A 56 -13.15 -4.42 -15.43
N GLY A 57 -12.46 -4.80 -14.35
CA GLY A 57 -11.25 -4.13 -13.87
C GLY A 57 -10.05 -4.27 -14.80
N HIS A 58 -10.05 -5.26 -15.70
CA HIS A 58 -8.94 -5.57 -16.61
C HIS A 58 -8.98 -4.77 -17.91
N ALA A 59 -10.16 -4.51 -18.47
CA ALA A 59 -10.30 -3.86 -19.78
C ALA A 59 -9.68 -2.43 -19.80
N GLY A 60 -9.51 -1.79 -18.63
CA GLY A 60 -8.92 -0.46 -18.51
C GLY A 60 -7.38 -0.44 -18.32
N ASN A 61 -6.77 -1.52 -17.86
CA ASN A 61 -5.34 -1.57 -17.53
C ASN A 61 -4.47 -2.31 -18.56
N ILE A 62 -5.04 -3.20 -19.37
CA ILE A 62 -4.28 -4.00 -20.37
C ILE A 62 -3.57 -3.10 -21.41
N GLY A 63 -4.08 -1.90 -21.68
CA GLY A 63 -3.47 -0.94 -22.62
C GLY A 63 -2.27 -0.17 -22.07
N LYS A 64 -2.04 -0.16 -20.77
CA LYS A 64 -0.95 0.60 -20.13
C LYS A 64 0.29 -0.24 -19.81
N ALA A 65 0.13 -1.55 -19.60
CA ALA A 65 1.24 -2.44 -19.29
C ALA A 65 2.16 -2.73 -20.50
N ALA A 66 1.67 -2.54 -21.73
CA ALA A 66 2.42 -2.84 -22.97
C ALA A 66 3.39 -1.72 -23.42
N GLU A 67 3.46 -0.58 -22.73
CA GLU A 67 4.32 0.56 -23.11
C GLU A 67 5.45 0.87 -22.12
N TYR A 68 5.79 -0.06 -21.21
CA TYR A 68 6.93 0.13 -20.33
C TYR A 68 8.25 -0.20 -21.05
N ASP A 69 8.82 0.80 -21.73
CA ASP A 69 10.18 0.80 -22.23
C ASP A 69 11.16 1.08 -21.07
N GLY A 70 11.88 0.07 -20.65
CA GLY A 70 12.77 0.05 -19.48
C GLY A 70 13.97 1.02 -19.53
N LYS A 71 13.69 2.31 -19.67
CA LYS A 71 14.69 3.39 -19.53
C LYS A 71 14.38 4.19 -18.26
N GLY A 72 15.20 3.94 -17.24
CA GLY A 72 15.22 4.73 -16.02
C GLY A 72 15.32 6.24 -16.35
N MET A 73 14.37 7.02 -15.88
CA MET A 73 14.42 8.47 -15.94
C MET A 73 15.42 8.99 -14.91
N ALA A 74 16.49 9.60 -15.40
CA ALA A 74 17.33 10.49 -14.63
C ALA A 74 16.52 11.71 -14.19
N ASP A 75 16.66 12.08 -12.94
CA ASP A 75 16.06 13.23 -12.29
C ASP A 75 16.60 14.54 -12.89
N ASP A 76 15.83 15.19 -13.75
CA ASP A 76 16.08 16.57 -14.19
C ASP A 76 14.80 17.38 -14.06
N GLY A 77 14.69 18.08 -12.93
CA GLY A 77 13.59 18.98 -12.61
C GLY A 77 13.43 20.12 -13.62
N LYS A 78 12.49 19.96 -14.58
CA LYS A 78 11.87 21.09 -15.30
C LYS A 78 10.43 20.77 -15.70
N ALA A 79 9.52 21.54 -15.13
CA ALA A 79 8.12 21.60 -15.52
C ALA A 79 7.94 22.11 -16.94
N GLY A 80 7.17 21.40 -17.76
CA GLY A 80 6.70 21.83 -19.08
C GLY A 80 5.17 21.78 -19.15
N PRO A 81 4.51 22.73 -19.83
CA PRO A 81 3.07 22.96 -19.72
C PRO A 81 2.28 22.11 -20.70
N TYR A 82 1.28 21.38 -20.23
CA TYR A 82 0.26 20.78 -21.09
C TYR A 82 -1.05 21.56 -21.02
N GLY A 83 -1.28 22.32 -22.10
CA GLY A 83 -2.56 22.96 -22.40
C GLY A 83 -3.53 21.95 -23.02
N GLY A 84 -4.71 21.84 -22.44
CA GLY A 84 -5.79 21.06 -22.99
C GLY A 84 -6.37 21.71 -24.25
N LYS A 85 -6.75 20.89 -25.23
CA LYS A 85 -7.73 21.23 -26.28
C LYS A 85 -8.73 20.10 -26.37
N GLY A 86 -10.00 20.44 -26.12
CA GLY A 86 -11.13 19.58 -26.37
C GLY A 86 -11.27 19.23 -27.87
N MET A 87 -11.76 18.04 -28.13
CA MET A 87 -12.24 17.64 -29.43
C MET A 87 -13.72 17.24 -29.35
N SER A 88 -14.47 17.82 -30.27
CA SER A 88 -15.89 17.72 -30.53
C SER A 88 -16.29 16.36 -31.10
N ASP A 89 -17.53 15.97 -30.75
CA ASP A 89 -18.30 14.87 -31.36
C ASP A 89 -18.41 15.04 -32.88
N ASP A 90 -18.18 13.96 -33.62
CA ASP A 90 -18.88 13.70 -34.87
C ASP A 90 -18.90 12.20 -35.20
N GLU A 91 -20.11 11.72 -35.43
CA GLU A 91 -20.47 10.37 -35.86
C GLU A 91 -19.84 9.98 -37.22
N LYS A 92 -19.53 8.71 -37.42
CA LYS A 92 -20.12 7.92 -38.51
C LYS A 92 -19.65 6.48 -38.59
N ASP A 93 -20.62 5.64 -38.88
CA ASP A 93 -20.60 4.23 -39.23
C ASP A 93 -19.43 3.76 -40.09
N GLY A 94 -18.89 2.60 -39.72
CA GLY A 94 -18.00 1.84 -40.57
C GLY A 94 -17.78 0.41 -40.02
N ALA A 95 -18.59 -0.53 -40.50
CA ALA A 95 -18.31 -1.96 -40.31
C ALA A 95 -16.93 -2.29 -40.86
N GLY A 96 -16.02 -2.79 -40.00
CA GLY A 96 -14.68 -3.20 -40.42
C GLY A 96 -13.99 -4.07 -39.38
N SER A 97 -13.98 -5.37 -39.63
CA SER A 97 -13.01 -6.39 -39.19
C SER A 97 -12.47 -6.33 -37.77
N GLY A 98 -12.84 -7.33 -36.96
CA GLY A 98 -12.39 -7.59 -35.59
C GLY A 98 -10.88 -7.40 -35.40
N LYS A 99 -10.51 -6.49 -34.53
CA LYS A 99 -9.28 -6.64 -33.74
C LYS A 99 -9.63 -7.71 -32.70
N GLY A 100 -9.14 -8.94 -32.90
CA GLY A 100 -9.27 -10.01 -31.92
C GLY A 100 -8.70 -9.53 -30.59
N GLY A 101 -9.54 -9.44 -29.56
CA GLY A 101 -9.10 -9.24 -28.18
C GLY A 101 -8.20 -10.43 -27.80
N GLN A 102 -7.26 -10.21 -26.88
CA GLN A 102 -6.47 -11.29 -26.31
C GLN A 102 -7.40 -12.28 -25.59
N SER A 103 -7.12 -13.57 -25.74
CA SER A 103 -7.83 -14.60 -24.99
C SER A 103 -7.49 -14.54 -23.49
N VAL A 104 -8.37 -15.06 -22.63
CA VAL A 104 -8.12 -15.20 -21.19
C VAL A 104 -6.77 -15.87 -20.93
N LYS A 105 -6.45 -16.91 -21.72
CA LYS A 105 -5.17 -17.61 -21.63
C LYS A 105 -3.98 -16.70 -21.94
N GLU A 106 -4.03 -15.93 -23.02
CA GLU A 106 -2.92 -15.03 -23.40
C GLU A 106 -2.69 -13.95 -22.34
N ILE A 107 -3.76 -13.42 -21.77
CA ILE A 107 -3.68 -12.46 -20.66
C ILE A 107 -3.04 -13.11 -19.44
N TYR A 108 -3.53 -14.28 -19.04
CA TYR A 108 -2.97 -15.01 -17.90
C TYR A 108 -1.49 -15.33 -18.08
N ASP A 109 -1.11 -15.86 -19.23
CA ASP A 109 0.29 -16.17 -19.55
C ASP A 109 1.18 -14.91 -19.45
N SER A 110 0.67 -13.74 -19.86
CA SER A 110 1.38 -12.46 -19.72
C SER A 110 1.59 -12.07 -18.25
N LEU A 111 0.55 -12.19 -17.41
CA LEU A 111 0.65 -11.89 -15.97
C LEU A 111 1.60 -12.87 -15.26
N ILE A 112 1.55 -14.14 -15.61
CA ILE A 112 2.49 -15.15 -15.11
C ILE A 112 3.93 -14.81 -15.52
N ALA A 113 4.14 -14.35 -16.75
CA ALA A 113 5.47 -13.93 -17.21
C ALA A 113 5.99 -12.70 -16.46
N GLU A 114 5.13 -11.71 -16.17
CA GLU A 114 5.49 -10.56 -15.32
C GLU A 114 5.89 -11.02 -13.91
N ARG A 115 5.10 -11.90 -13.30
CA ARG A 115 5.39 -12.42 -11.97
C ARG A 115 6.66 -13.30 -11.96
N ALA A 116 6.88 -14.10 -12.99
CA ALA A 116 8.12 -14.87 -13.19
C ALA A 116 9.36 -13.97 -13.32
N GLY A 117 9.19 -12.71 -13.75
CA GLY A 117 10.20 -11.66 -13.71
C GLY A 117 10.35 -10.98 -12.35
N HIS A 118 9.81 -11.59 -11.30
CA HIS A 118 9.82 -11.08 -9.91
C HIS A 118 9.01 -9.81 -9.66
N ARG A 119 8.17 -9.34 -10.60
CA ARG A 119 7.27 -8.24 -10.30
C ARG A 119 6.28 -8.67 -9.21
N PRO A 120 6.10 -7.91 -8.12
CA PRO A 120 5.17 -8.26 -7.04
C PRO A 120 3.75 -8.48 -7.56
N VAL A 121 3.08 -9.52 -7.10
CA VAL A 121 1.70 -9.83 -7.50
C VAL A 121 0.75 -8.68 -7.18
N GLN A 122 0.99 -7.93 -6.10
CA GLN A 122 0.24 -6.76 -5.71
C GLN A 122 0.37 -5.61 -6.74
N TYR A 123 1.53 -5.41 -7.33
CA TYR A 123 1.69 -4.41 -8.40
C TYR A 123 1.08 -4.87 -9.72
N ILE A 124 1.09 -6.17 -9.99
CA ILE A 124 0.43 -6.74 -11.17
C ILE A 124 -1.10 -6.57 -11.07
N THR A 125 -1.67 -6.85 -9.89
CA THR A 125 -3.12 -6.71 -9.64
C THR A 125 -3.54 -5.28 -9.28
N GLY A 126 -2.59 -4.43 -8.91
CA GLY A 126 -2.84 -3.08 -8.43
C GLY A 126 -3.46 -3.00 -7.05
N MET A 127 -3.50 -4.11 -6.30
CA MET A 127 -4.19 -4.21 -5.01
C MET A 127 -3.36 -4.96 -3.97
N ALA A 128 -3.46 -4.52 -2.71
CA ALA A 128 -2.93 -5.21 -1.53
C ALA A 128 -3.98 -5.22 -0.41
N ASP A 129 -4.02 -6.31 0.36
CA ASP A 129 -4.85 -6.39 1.56
C ASP A 129 -4.04 -5.93 2.77
N PHE A 130 -4.66 -5.13 3.66
CA PHE A 130 -4.04 -4.64 4.88
C PHE A 130 -5.13 -4.33 5.91
N MET A 131 -4.99 -4.83 7.14
CA MET A 131 -6.00 -4.65 8.20
C MET A 131 -7.42 -5.04 7.78
N GLY A 132 -7.57 -6.06 6.92
CA GLY A 132 -8.87 -6.46 6.38
C GLY A 132 -9.50 -5.47 5.38
N LEU A 133 -8.76 -4.48 4.92
CA LEU A 133 -9.15 -3.52 3.89
C LEU A 133 -8.33 -3.73 2.63
N ARG A 134 -8.91 -3.38 1.48
CA ARG A 134 -8.21 -3.42 0.19
C ARG A 134 -7.64 -2.06 -0.16
N PHE A 135 -6.36 -2.01 -0.50
CA PHE A 135 -5.64 -0.80 -0.88
C PHE A 135 -5.13 -0.90 -2.32
N ARG A 136 -5.27 0.17 -3.08
CA ARG A 136 -4.55 0.34 -4.34
C ARG A 136 -3.08 0.51 -4.06
N VAL A 137 -2.26 -0.16 -4.85
CA VAL A 137 -0.81 -0.05 -4.80
C VAL A 137 -0.24 0.01 -6.21
N ASN A 138 0.88 0.68 -6.35
CA ASN A 138 1.66 0.78 -7.58
C ASN A 138 3.13 1.06 -7.23
N GLU A 139 4.00 1.19 -8.21
CA GLU A 139 5.44 1.38 -8.04
C GLU A 139 5.85 2.69 -7.33
N ASN A 140 4.89 3.54 -6.96
CA ASN A 140 5.15 4.79 -6.22
C ASN A 140 5.02 4.64 -4.71
N VAL A 141 4.50 3.52 -4.21
CA VAL A 141 4.25 3.27 -2.78
C VAL A 141 4.82 1.92 -2.36
N LEU A 142 5.29 1.83 -1.13
CA LEU A 142 5.62 0.55 -0.50
C LEU A 142 4.35 -0.31 -0.44
N ILE A 143 4.45 -1.58 -0.78
CA ILE A 143 3.35 -2.53 -0.57
C ILE A 143 3.13 -2.66 0.94
N PRO A 144 1.90 -2.44 1.46
CA PRO A 144 1.61 -2.62 2.88
C PRO A 144 2.06 -3.98 3.41
N ARG A 145 2.77 -3.98 4.54
CA ARG A 145 3.36 -5.19 5.13
C ARG A 145 2.53 -5.70 6.29
N PHE A 146 2.50 -7.00 6.45
CA PHE A 146 1.85 -7.63 7.61
C PHE A 146 2.46 -7.16 8.94
N ASP A 147 3.77 -6.93 8.99
CA ASP A 147 4.45 -6.40 10.17
C ASP A 147 3.94 -5.00 10.57
N THR A 148 3.55 -4.19 9.59
CA THR A 148 2.97 -2.85 9.82
C THR A 148 1.55 -2.94 10.41
N GLU A 149 0.82 -4.04 10.22
CA GLU A 149 -0.47 -4.26 10.89
C GLU A 149 -0.32 -4.25 12.42
N PHE A 150 0.80 -4.80 12.94
CA PHE A 150 1.08 -4.76 14.37
C PHE A 150 1.22 -3.32 14.90
N LEU A 151 1.84 -2.41 14.14
CA LEU A 151 1.89 -0.99 14.48
C LEU A 151 0.48 -0.40 14.60
N VAL A 152 -0.40 -0.69 13.62
CA VAL A 152 -1.79 -0.22 13.64
C VAL A 152 -2.57 -0.81 14.80
N GLU A 153 -2.40 -2.09 15.11
CA GLU A 153 -3.04 -2.75 16.26
C GLU A 153 -2.65 -2.09 17.59
N GLU A 154 -1.38 -1.76 17.80
CA GLU A 154 -0.92 -1.04 18.99
C GLU A 154 -1.54 0.37 19.06
N MET A 155 -1.58 1.08 17.92
CA MET A 155 -2.28 2.37 17.87
C MET A 155 -3.77 2.24 18.18
N MET A 156 -4.44 1.20 17.68
CA MET A 156 -5.86 0.94 17.96
C MET A 156 -6.17 0.78 19.45
N ARG A 157 -5.21 0.31 20.27
CA ARG A 157 -5.37 0.18 21.74
C ARG A 157 -5.29 1.53 22.45
N GLU A 158 -4.57 2.50 21.87
CA GLU A 158 -4.21 3.76 22.51
C GLU A 158 -4.98 4.97 21.99
N VAL A 159 -5.24 5.00 20.66
CA VAL A 159 -5.87 6.14 19.99
C VAL A 159 -7.34 6.22 20.37
N GLY A 160 -7.73 7.35 20.97
CA GLY A 160 -9.12 7.65 21.29
C GLY A 160 -9.89 8.25 20.10
N ASP A 161 -11.22 8.15 20.15
CA ASP A 161 -12.08 8.81 19.17
C ASP A 161 -11.86 10.31 19.13
N GLY A 162 -11.96 10.92 17.96
CA GLY A 162 -11.79 12.35 17.75
C GLY A 162 -10.35 12.85 17.81
N SER A 163 -9.36 11.95 17.95
CA SER A 163 -7.95 12.30 18.02
C SER A 163 -7.42 12.89 16.71
N ALA A 164 -6.46 13.82 16.83
CA ALA A 164 -5.67 14.30 15.70
C ALA A 164 -4.42 13.40 15.52
N VAL A 165 -4.30 12.78 14.35
CA VAL A 165 -3.23 11.83 14.01
C VAL A 165 -2.47 12.34 12.79
N LEU A 166 -1.14 12.37 12.88
CA LEU A 166 -0.24 12.60 11.76
C LEU A 166 0.44 11.27 11.39
N ASP A 167 0.24 10.83 10.16
CA ASP A 167 0.95 9.70 9.55
C ASP A 167 2.06 10.24 8.64
N MET A 168 3.30 10.10 9.09
CA MET A 168 4.50 10.57 8.38
C MET A 168 5.06 9.44 7.53
N CYS A 169 5.49 9.74 6.30
CA CYS A 169 5.87 8.75 5.28
C CYS A 169 4.66 7.84 4.95
N THR A 170 3.50 8.46 4.74
CA THR A 170 2.21 7.76 4.67
C THR A 170 2.08 6.76 3.52
N GLY A 171 2.84 6.92 2.45
CA GLY A 171 2.85 6.02 1.29
C GLY A 171 1.45 5.85 0.68
N SER A 172 0.91 4.64 0.73
CA SER A 172 -0.45 4.31 0.27
C SER A 172 -1.56 4.83 1.19
N GLY A 173 -1.22 5.42 2.34
CA GLY A 173 -2.18 5.83 3.36
C GLY A 173 -2.70 4.68 4.24
N CYS A 174 -2.12 3.47 4.14
CA CYS A 174 -2.69 2.27 4.75
C CYS A 174 -2.79 2.37 6.28
N ILE A 175 -1.83 2.96 6.97
CA ILE A 175 -1.87 3.15 8.43
C ILE A 175 -2.99 4.12 8.79
N LEU A 176 -2.97 5.32 8.23
CA LEU A 176 -3.92 6.39 8.56
C LEU A 176 -5.36 5.99 8.23
N LEU A 177 -5.59 5.49 7.01
CA LEU A 177 -6.93 5.14 6.56
C LEU A 177 -7.51 3.95 7.34
N SER A 178 -6.68 3.00 7.78
CA SER A 178 -7.12 1.93 8.69
C SER A 178 -7.55 2.48 10.03
N LEU A 179 -6.79 3.39 10.63
CA LEU A 179 -7.18 4.07 11.88
C LEU A 179 -8.49 4.83 11.70
N MET A 180 -8.63 5.60 10.63
CA MET A 180 -9.85 6.36 10.33
C MET A 180 -11.06 5.46 10.08
N ARG A 181 -10.83 4.25 9.57
CA ARG A 181 -11.89 3.26 9.30
C ARG A 181 -12.43 2.62 10.57
N TYR A 182 -11.55 2.35 11.55
CA TYR A 182 -11.88 1.60 12.76
C TYR A 182 -12.03 2.46 14.02
N LYS A 183 -11.71 3.76 13.96
CA LYS A 183 -11.88 4.71 15.06
C LYS A 183 -12.76 5.88 14.62
N ASN A 184 -13.66 6.32 15.52
CA ASN A 184 -14.62 7.37 15.19
C ASN A 184 -13.97 8.77 15.23
N GLY A 185 -14.24 9.58 14.20
CA GLY A 185 -13.93 11.01 14.18
C GLY A 185 -12.43 11.34 14.19
N ILE A 186 -11.56 10.43 13.74
CA ILE A 186 -10.11 10.70 13.61
C ILE A 186 -9.90 11.86 12.64
N LYS A 187 -9.16 12.86 13.07
CA LYS A 187 -8.67 13.98 12.25
C LYS A 187 -7.31 13.59 11.68
N GLY A 188 -7.34 12.97 10.49
CA GLY A 188 -6.17 12.39 9.87
C GLY A 188 -5.42 13.38 9.00
N THR A 189 -4.11 13.44 9.17
CA THR A 189 -3.17 14.10 8.26
C THR A 189 -2.14 13.07 7.82
N GLY A 190 -2.03 12.84 6.49
CA GLY A 190 -0.98 12.00 5.91
C GLY A 190 0.05 12.87 5.19
N ALA A 191 1.32 12.65 5.46
CA ALA A 191 2.41 13.39 4.84
C ALA A 191 3.41 12.46 4.14
N ASP A 192 3.81 12.85 2.95
CA ASP A 192 4.83 12.13 2.16
C ASP A 192 5.63 13.10 1.30
N ILE A 193 6.87 12.74 1.00
CA ILE A 193 7.73 13.49 0.08
C ILE A 193 7.33 13.25 -1.40
N SER A 194 6.62 12.14 -1.67
CA SER A 194 6.19 11.73 -3.00
C SER A 194 4.76 12.20 -3.31
N ARG A 195 4.61 13.08 -4.30
CA ARG A 195 3.29 13.49 -4.80
C ARG A 195 2.50 12.28 -5.31
N ALA A 196 3.16 11.36 -6.01
CA ALA A 196 2.51 10.17 -6.55
C ALA A 196 2.03 9.20 -5.45
N ALA A 197 2.75 9.12 -4.32
CA ALA A 197 2.29 8.37 -3.15
C ALA A 197 1.02 8.99 -2.57
N LEU A 198 0.98 10.32 -2.41
CA LEU A 198 -0.22 11.02 -1.92
C LEU A 198 -1.41 10.85 -2.86
N GLU A 199 -1.20 10.85 -4.17
CA GLU A 199 -2.26 10.57 -5.16
C GLU A 199 -2.83 9.14 -4.95
N THR A 200 -1.96 8.16 -4.69
CA THR A 200 -2.39 6.79 -4.35
C THR A 200 -3.17 6.76 -3.03
N ALA A 201 -2.72 7.50 -2.00
CA ALA A 201 -3.43 7.60 -0.72
C ALA A 201 -4.82 8.26 -0.88
N GLU A 202 -4.93 9.31 -1.70
CA GLU A 202 -6.23 9.94 -2.03
C GLU A 202 -7.17 8.97 -2.78
N GLU A 203 -6.63 8.12 -3.67
CA GLU A 203 -7.42 7.08 -4.33
C GLU A 203 -7.90 6.02 -3.34
N ASN A 204 -7.05 5.64 -2.38
CA ASN A 204 -7.40 4.71 -1.32
C ASN A 204 -8.45 5.28 -0.36
N GLU A 205 -8.38 6.56 -0.01
CA GLU A 205 -9.44 7.22 0.75
C GLU A 205 -10.79 7.11 0.04
N LYS A 206 -10.83 7.39 -1.27
CA LYS A 206 -12.04 7.26 -2.09
C LYS A 206 -12.52 5.80 -2.19
N LEU A 207 -11.60 4.85 -2.25
CA LEU A 207 -11.92 3.42 -2.31
C LEU A 207 -12.56 2.94 -1.01
N ILE A 208 -12.00 3.33 0.15
CA ILE A 208 -12.40 2.84 1.48
C ILE A 208 -13.65 3.56 2.01
N PHE A 209 -13.83 4.84 1.70
CA PHE A 209 -14.90 5.68 2.25
C PHE A 209 -15.88 6.21 1.21
N GLY A 210 -15.63 5.97 -0.07
CA GLY A 210 -16.50 6.44 -1.14
C GLY A 210 -17.82 5.65 -1.25
N PRO A 211 -18.76 6.09 -2.08
CA PRO A 211 -20.06 5.43 -2.24
C PRO A 211 -19.96 3.95 -2.64
N ALA A 212 -18.95 3.56 -3.40
CA ALA A 212 -18.73 2.19 -3.82
C ALA A 212 -18.32 1.25 -2.66
N ALA A 213 -17.76 1.80 -1.58
CA ALA A 213 -17.41 1.00 -0.40
C ALA A 213 -18.65 0.43 0.31
N ALA A 214 -19.78 1.14 0.24
CA ALA A 214 -21.05 0.72 0.84
C ALA A 214 -21.72 -0.44 0.08
N GLU A 215 -21.33 -0.67 -1.18
CA GLU A 215 -21.88 -1.71 -2.05
C GLU A 215 -20.99 -2.97 -2.08
N SER A 216 -19.84 -2.95 -1.40
CA SER A 216 -18.92 -4.10 -1.34
C SER A 216 -19.54 -5.25 -0.54
N PRO A 217 -19.41 -6.52 -0.99
CA PRO A 217 -19.82 -7.69 -0.22
C PRO A 217 -19.16 -7.74 1.16
N ASP A 218 -17.95 -7.20 1.32
CA ASP A 218 -17.23 -7.14 2.59
C ASP A 218 -17.85 -6.13 3.58
N ALA A 219 -18.65 -5.17 3.10
CA ALA A 219 -19.43 -4.26 3.93
C ALA A 219 -20.68 -4.94 4.55
N ALA A 220 -21.14 -6.04 3.98
CA ALA A 220 -22.38 -6.72 4.38
C ALA A 220 -22.26 -7.51 5.71
N GLY A 221 -21.04 -7.69 6.24
CA GLY A 221 -20.78 -8.38 7.50
C GLY A 221 -20.70 -7.48 8.74
N MET A 222 -20.78 -6.16 8.58
CA MET A 222 -20.66 -5.20 9.68
C MET A 222 -22.04 -4.62 10.02
N ASP A 223 -22.64 -5.10 11.12
CA ASP A 223 -23.94 -4.64 11.60
C ASP A 223 -23.81 -3.23 12.21
N PRO A 224 -24.53 -2.21 11.69
CA PRO A 224 -24.56 -0.87 12.29
C PRO A 224 -25.04 -0.87 13.75
N ALA A 225 -25.72 -1.93 14.19
CA ALA A 225 -26.31 -2.04 15.53
C ALA A 225 -25.32 -2.47 16.61
N ASP A 226 -24.17 -3.07 16.27
CA ASP A 226 -23.14 -3.50 17.23
C ASP A 226 -22.01 -2.46 17.43
N GLY A 227 -22.11 -1.29 16.80
CA GLY A 227 -21.08 -0.25 16.83
C GLY A 227 -19.97 -0.41 15.79
N SER A 228 -20.03 -1.45 14.92
CA SER A 228 -19.09 -1.67 13.82
C SER A 228 -19.48 -0.93 12.52
N GLY A 229 -20.53 -0.09 12.57
CA GLY A 229 -21.04 0.68 11.43
C GLY A 229 -20.00 1.67 10.88
N PHE A 230 -20.18 2.03 9.61
CA PHE A 230 -19.40 3.08 8.93
C PHE A 230 -19.52 4.40 9.70
N TYR A 231 -18.46 4.79 10.42
CA TYR A 231 -18.41 6.10 11.03
C TYR A 231 -18.35 7.17 9.95
N ALA A 232 -19.02 8.31 10.21
CA ALA A 232 -18.87 9.50 9.37
C ALA A 232 -17.39 9.90 9.38
N HIS A 233 -16.74 9.70 8.27
CA HIS A 233 -15.32 9.99 8.11
C HIS A 233 -15.15 11.46 7.73
N GLU A 234 -14.30 12.19 8.47
CA GLU A 234 -13.80 13.48 8.03
C GLU A 234 -12.72 13.20 6.97
N LYS A 235 -12.71 13.98 5.88
CA LYS A 235 -11.71 13.82 4.82
C LYS A 235 -10.30 13.99 5.41
N ALA A 236 -9.37 13.10 5.03
CA ALA A 236 -7.97 13.22 5.41
C ALA A 236 -7.33 14.45 4.74
N GLU A 237 -6.37 15.07 5.43
CA GLU A 237 -5.50 16.08 4.85
C GLU A 237 -4.23 15.40 4.32
N TRP A 238 -3.91 15.61 3.03
CA TRP A 238 -2.72 15.05 2.40
C TRP A 238 -1.71 16.14 2.11
N ILE A 239 -0.50 16.06 2.70
CA ILE A 239 0.52 17.12 2.68
C ILE A 239 1.79 16.60 1.99
N LEU A 240 2.21 17.29 0.91
CA LEU A 240 3.53 17.07 0.33
C LEU A 240 4.58 17.70 1.24
N SER A 241 5.42 16.87 1.86
CA SER A 241 6.38 17.33 2.86
C SER A 241 7.64 16.46 2.88
N ASP A 242 8.80 17.09 2.89
CA ASP A 242 10.03 16.40 3.31
C ASP A 242 10.04 16.38 4.83
N MET A 243 9.74 15.21 5.40
CA MET A 243 9.51 15.05 6.82
C MET A 243 8.60 16.18 7.37
N PHE A 244 9.03 16.95 8.33
CA PHE A 244 8.23 17.96 9.01
C PHE A 244 8.18 19.36 8.34
N GLU A 245 8.84 19.57 7.20
CA GLU A 245 8.98 20.91 6.60
C GLU A 245 7.64 21.57 6.24
N GLY A 246 6.68 20.77 5.74
CA GLY A 246 5.33 21.25 5.37
C GLY A 246 4.30 21.11 6.48
N ILE A 247 4.66 20.54 7.63
CA ILE A 247 3.70 20.21 8.67
C ILE A 247 3.37 21.42 9.52
N THR A 248 2.08 21.60 9.80
CA THR A 248 1.56 22.64 10.68
C THR A 248 0.62 22.02 11.73
N GLY A 249 0.35 22.76 12.80
CA GLY A 249 -0.56 22.30 13.84
C GLY A 249 0.09 21.41 14.90
N ARG A 250 -0.75 20.74 15.68
CA ARG A 250 -0.35 19.84 16.77
C ARG A 250 -1.28 18.63 16.82
N TYR A 251 -0.69 17.47 17.03
CA TYR A 251 -1.34 16.18 16.98
C TYR A 251 -1.34 15.50 18.36
N ASP A 252 -2.32 14.67 18.60
CA ASP A 252 -2.37 13.79 19.77
C ASP A 252 -1.43 12.61 19.59
N TYR A 253 -1.32 12.14 18.31
CA TYR A 253 -0.48 11.02 17.91
C TYR A 253 0.27 11.35 16.63
N ILE A 254 1.53 10.94 16.57
CA ILE A 254 2.31 10.89 15.34
C ILE A 254 2.70 9.43 15.12
N VAL A 255 2.47 8.92 13.93
CA VAL A 255 2.91 7.59 13.50
C VAL A 255 3.83 7.72 12.30
N CYS A 256 4.80 6.84 12.21
CA CYS A 256 5.68 6.75 11.05
C CYS A 256 6.20 5.33 10.86
N ASN A 257 6.11 4.83 9.64
CA ASN A 257 6.93 3.74 9.14
C ASN A 257 7.96 4.34 8.17
N PRO A 258 9.10 4.84 8.67
CA PRO A 258 10.10 5.49 7.84
C PRO A 258 10.96 4.46 7.10
N PRO A 259 11.67 4.84 6.03
CA PRO A 259 12.72 3.99 5.46
C PRO A 259 13.80 3.72 6.49
N TYR A 260 14.10 2.43 6.73
CA TYR A 260 15.05 2.00 7.78
C TYR A 260 16.09 0.97 7.32
N ILE A 261 16.02 0.51 6.08
CA ILE A 261 17.00 -0.47 5.58
C ILE A 261 18.33 0.22 5.31
N ARG A 262 19.42 -0.37 5.80
CA ARG A 262 20.77 0.14 5.52
C ARG A 262 21.07 0.10 4.03
N SER A 263 21.67 1.16 3.50
CA SER A 263 21.91 1.30 2.05
C SER A 263 22.68 0.11 1.45
N ASP A 264 23.61 -0.48 2.20
CA ASP A 264 24.42 -1.63 1.75
C ASP A 264 23.65 -2.97 1.80
N GLU A 265 22.56 -3.04 2.55
CA GLU A 265 21.69 -4.23 2.64
C GLU A 265 20.66 -4.28 1.50
N ILE A 266 20.30 -3.15 0.89
CA ILE A 266 19.26 -3.08 -0.16
C ILE A 266 19.57 -4.04 -1.31
N GLY A 267 20.85 -4.16 -1.69
CA GLY A 267 21.29 -5.08 -2.74
C GLY A 267 21.08 -6.56 -2.41
N THR A 268 20.83 -6.90 -1.16
CA THR A 268 20.62 -8.30 -0.68
C THR A 268 19.15 -8.67 -0.53
N LEU A 269 18.25 -7.70 -0.70
CA LEU A 269 16.81 -7.92 -0.59
C LEU A 269 16.31 -8.85 -1.70
N MET A 270 15.13 -9.44 -1.45
CA MET A 270 14.44 -10.23 -2.47
C MET A 270 14.24 -9.39 -3.74
N PRO A 271 14.35 -10.00 -4.93
CA PRO A 271 14.21 -9.27 -6.21
C PRO A 271 12.92 -8.46 -6.30
N GLU A 272 11.81 -8.96 -5.75
CA GLU A 272 10.52 -8.29 -5.70
C GLU A 272 10.61 -6.92 -5.03
N VAL A 273 11.35 -6.82 -3.94
CA VAL A 273 11.54 -5.59 -3.16
C VAL A 273 12.61 -4.71 -3.81
N ARG A 274 13.79 -5.29 -4.04
CA ARG A 274 14.98 -4.58 -4.52
C ARG A 274 14.75 -3.88 -5.87
N ASP A 275 14.10 -4.59 -6.81
CA ASP A 275 14.04 -4.17 -8.22
C ASP A 275 12.72 -3.47 -8.58
N HIS A 276 11.69 -3.58 -7.74
CA HIS A 276 10.35 -3.11 -8.07
C HIS A 276 9.78 -2.08 -7.09
N GLU A 277 10.14 -2.15 -5.79
CA GLU A 277 9.60 -1.18 -4.84
C GLU A 277 10.40 0.13 -4.84
N PRO A 278 9.77 1.27 -4.50
CA PRO A 278 10.46 2.55 -4.58
C PRO A 278 11.63 2.61 -3.59
N HIS A 279 12.84 2.74 -4.10
CA HIS A 279 14.07 2.75 -3.31
C HIS A 279 14.03 3.76 -2.15
N ARG A 280 13.39 4.92 -2.38
CA ARG A 280 13.23 5.96 -1.33
C ARG A 280 12.37 5.51 -0.14
N ALA A 281 11.52 4.49 -0.32
CA ALA A 281 10.71 3.93 0.76
C ALA A 281 11.46 2.85 1.56
N LEU A 282 12.67 2.46 1.12
CA LEU A 282 13.47 1.41 1.72
C LEU A 282 14.71 1.98 2.43
N ASP A 283 15.39 2.96 1.81
CA ASP A 283 16.73 3.41 2.17
C ASP A 283 16.75 4.33 3.39
N GLY A 284 17.16 3.77 4.54
CA GLY A 284 17.41 4.47 5.79
C GLY A 284 18.80 5.10 5.92
N ASP A 285 19.59 5.18 4.82
CA ASP A 285 20.99 5.62 4.78
C ASP A 285 21.96 4.58 5.38
N ALA A 286 23.20 4.97 5.63
CA ALA A 286 24.32 4.09 5.96
C ALA A 286 24.10 3.18 7.18
N ASP A 287 23.30 3.61 8.15
CA ASP A 287 23.04 2.86 9.40
C ASP A 287 21.55 2.64 9.70
N GLY A 288 20.66 2.92 8.73
CA GLY A 288 19.21 2.77 8.90
C GLY A 288 18.54 3.87 9.72
N LEU A 289 19.29 4.69 10.44
CA LEU A 289 18.76 5.58 11.49
C LEU A 289 18.53 7.02 11.04
N LYS A 290 18.69 7.35 9.77
CA LYS A 290 18.58 8.74 9.26
C LYS A 290 17.27 9.39 9.65
N TYR A 291 16.16 8.76 9.35
CA TYR A 291 14.84 9.35 9.58
C TYR A 291 14.47 9.36 11.05
N TYR A 292 14.89 8.37 11.84
CA TYR A 292 14.68 8.38 13.29
C TYR A 292 15.36 9.55 13.98
N ARG A 293 16.56 9.96 13.51
CA ARG A 293 17.23 11.18 14.03
C ARG A 293 16.43 12.43 13.73
N ILE A 294 15.82 12.53 12.54
CA ILE A 294 14.97 13.67 12.19
C ILE A 294 13.71 13.66 13.05
N ILE A 295 13.05 12.51 13.17
CA ILE A 295 11.83 12.33 13.94
C ILE A 295 12.07 12.65 15.41
N ALA A 296 13.11 12.10 16.04
CA ALA A 296 13.44 12.34 17.41
C ALA A 296 13.62 13.85 17.71
N LYS A 297 14.32 14.56 16.83
CA LYS A 297 14.57 16.00 16.98
C LYS A 297 13.35 16.88 16.76
N GLU A 298 12.46 16.50 15.83
CA GLU A 298 11.42 17.41 15.35
C GLU A 298 10.02 17.07 15.89
N ALA A 299 9.67 15.77 16.03
CA ALA A 299 8.30 15.33 16.33
C ALA A 299 7.72 15.96 17.59
N GLY A 300 8.54 16.21 18.61
CA GLY A 300 8.12 16.87 19.84
C GLY A 300 7.51 18.27 19.64
N LYS A 301 7.84 18.98 18.55
CA LYS A 301 7.28 20.30 18.25
C LYS A 301 5.83 20.22 17.77
N TYR A 302 5.45 19.09 17.18
CA TYR A 302 4.14 18.85 16.58
C TYR A 302 3.23 17.97 17.43
N LEU A 303 3.75 17.34 18.49
CA LEU A 303 2.92 16.65 19.46
C LEU A 303 2.32 17.62 20.49
N ARG A 304 1.09 17.36 20.89
CA ARG A 304 0.50 17.95 22.10
C ARG A 304 1.20 17.43 23.35
N LYS A 305 1.02 18.08 24.46
CA LYS A 305 1.50 17.57 25.76
C LYS A 305 0.89 16.20 26.04
N TYR A 306 1.71 15.23 26.41
CA TYR A 306 1.37 13.82 26.57
C TYR A 306 0.95 13.12 25.27
N GLY A 307 1.13 13.77 24.12
CA GLY A 307 0.98 13.12 22.82
C GLY A 307 2.02 12.03 22.65
N LYS A 308 1.68 11.03 21.85
CA LYS A 308 2.51 9.83 21.67
C LYS A 308 3.05 9.74 20.25
N LEU A 309 4.25 9.23 20.17
CA LEU A 309 4.93 8.87 18.94
C LEU A 309 4.94 7.35 18.79
N PHE A 310 4.56 6.83 17.63
CA PHE A 310 4.60 5.42 17.26
C PHE A 310 5.50 5.26 16.04
N LEU A 311 6.54 4.44 16.15
CA LEU A 311 7.49 4.21 15.07
C LEU A 311 7.58 2.71 14.77
N GLU A 312 7.45 2.35 13.50
CA GLU A 312 7.93 1.04 13.04
C GLU A 312 9.46 1.06 12.96
N THR A 313 10.10 -0.06 13.29
CA THR A 313 11.56 -0.19 13.25
C THR A 313 11.97 -1.51 12.60
N GLY A 314 13.20 -1.54 12.11
CA GLY A 314 13.89 -2.77 11.78
C GLY A 314 14.00 -3.68 13.02
N TYR A 315 14.17 -4.98 12.77
CA TYR A 315 14.15 -6.03 13.80
C TYR A 315 15.24 -5.90 14.89
N ASP A 316 16.27 -5.11 14.65
CA ASP A 316 17.45 -4.91 15.53
C ASP A 316 17.69 -3.44 15.92
N GLU A 317 16.78 -2.51 15.56
CA GLU A 317 16.97 -1.06 15.73
C GLU A 317 16.27 -0.48 16.96
N GLY A 318 15.40 -1.24 17.63
CA GLY A 318 14.56 -0.74 18.72
C GLY A 318 15.33 -0.06 19.84
N LYS A 319 16.52 -0.53 20.16
CA LYS A 319 17.40 0.03 21.21
C LYS A 319 18.00 1.37 20.79
N GLU A 320 18.51 1.47 19.57
CA GLU A 320 19.13 2.67 19.01
C GLU A 320 18.09 3.78 18.83
N VAL A 321 16.92 3.42 18.32
CA VAL A 321 15.78 4.36 18.18
C VAL A 321 15.33 4.88 19.55
N SER A 322 15.23 3.99 20.56
CA SER A 322 14.89 4.39 21.93
C SER A 322 15.90 5.39 22.50
N ALA A 323 17.19 5.16 22.31
CA ALA A 323 18.25 6.08 22.78
C ALA A 323 18.12 7.46 22.12
N LEU A 324 17.87 7.54 20.81
CA LEU A 324 17.65 8.82 20.10
C LEU A 324 16.45 9.58 20.63
N LEU A 325 15.37 8.89 20.98
CA LEU A 325 14.17 9.50 21.54
C LEU A 325 14.40 9.99 22.95
N GLU A 326 15.11 9.21 23.81
CA GLU A 326 15.46 9.61 25.18
C GLU A 326 16.34 10.85 25.18
N GLU A 327 17.38 10.91 24.36
CA GLU A 327 18.26 12.08 24.18
C GLU A 327 17.48 13.32 23.70
N SER A 328 16.39 13.13 22.97
CA SER A 328 15.52 14.19 22.46
C SER A 328 14.41 14.62 23.44
N GLY A 329 14.38 14.03 24.65
CA GLY A 329 13.47 14.43 25.73
C GLY A 329 12.10 13.76 25.72
N PHE A 330 11.97 12.65 24.99
CA PHE A 330 10.81 11.75 25.12
C PHE A 330 10.95 10.88 26.38
N SER A 331 9.84 10.43 26.91
CA SER A 331 9.80 9.51 28.07
C SER A 331 8.85 8.34 27.83
N ASP A 332 8.76 7.45 28.82
CA ASP A 332 7.89 6.26 28.77
C ASP A 332 8.09 5.46 27.48
N ILE A 333 9.36 5.33 27.08
CA ILE A 333 9.74 4.66 25.83
C ILE A 333 9.57 3.15 25.98
N GLN A 334 8.85 2.54 25.06
CA GLN A 334 8.59 1.12 25.03
C GLN A 334 8.98 0.56 23.66
N VAL A 335 9.68 -0.59 23.66
CA VAL A 335 9.96 -1.36 22.45
C VAL A 335 9.06 -2.58 22.48
N LEU A 336 8.20 -2.71 21.49
CA LEU A 336 7.26 -3.82 21.38
C LEU A 336 7.74 -4.78 20.30
N LYS A 337 7.55 -6.07 20.58
CA LYS A 337 7.92 -7.14 19.66
C LYS A 337 6.71 -7.61 18.86
N ASP A 338 6.94 -7.85 17.57
CA ASP A 338 5.96 -8.47 16.69
C ASP A 338 5.68 -9.95 17.08
N TYR A 339 4.78 -10.59 16.35
CA TYR A 339 4.39 -11.98 16.58
C TYR A 339 5.53 -12.98 16.33
N SER A 340 6.58 -12.58 15.63
CA SER A 340 7.81 -13.36 15.39
C SER A 340 8.86 -13.16 16.50
N GLY A 341 8.61 -12.23 17.43
CA GLY A 341 9.50 -11.90 18.55
C GLY A 341 10.61 -10.91 18.23
N ASN A 342 10.54 -10.25 17.09
CA ASN A 342 11.45 -9.18 16.68
C ASN A 342 11.00 -7.82 17.20
N ASP A 343 11.92 -6.91 17.46
CA ASP A 343 11.59 -5.52 17.72
C ASP A 343 10.84 -4.96 16.49
N ARG A 344 9.70 -4.30 16.71
CA ARG A 344 8.89 -3.80 15.60
C ARG A 344 8.32 -2.41 15.83
N VAL A 345 7.88 -2.10 17.03
CA VAL A 345 7.25 -0.80 17.33
C VAL A 345 7.93 -0.15 18.50
N VAL A 346 8.34 1.10 18.34
CA VAL A 346 8.79 1.96 19.44
C VAL A 346 7.72 3.00 19.71
N ILE A 347 7.24 3.05 20.97
CA ILE A 347 6.28 4.05 21.46
C ILE A 347 7.00 4.98 22.41
N ALA A 348 6.77 6.29 22.30
CA ALA A 348 7.35 7.28 23.20
C ALA A 348 6.36 8.40 23.50
N VAL A 349 6.46 9.00 24.67
CA VAL A 349 5.56 10.05 25.16
C VAL A 349 6.29 11.40 25.21
N LYS A 350 5.64 12.45 24.70
CA LYS A 350 6.08 13.82 24.91
C LYS A 350 5.60 14.34 26.26
N THR A 351 6.51 14.64 27.19
CA THR A 351 6.17 15.12 28.54
C THR A 351 6.31 16.62 28.75
N ALA A 352 7.23 17.29 28.03
CA ALA A 352 7.42 18.75 28.13
C ALA A 352 6.49 19.53 27.19
N GLU A 353 6.29 20.82 27.49
CA GLU A 353 5.57 21.77 26.63
C GLU A 353 6.41 22.19 25.42
#